data_3e77a05b24339d338107f3353023dacc
#
_entry.id   3e77a05b24339d338107f3353023dacc
#
_cell.length_a   1.000
_cell.length_b   1.000
_cell.length_c   1.000
_cell.angle_alpha   90.00
_cell.angle_beta   90.00
_cell.angle_gamma   90.00
#
_symmetry.space_group_name_H-M   'P 1'
#
loop_
_entity.id
_entity.type
_entity.pdbx_description
1 polymer ?
#
loop_
_entity_poly.entity_id
_entity_poly.type
_entity_poly.pdbx_seq_one_letter_code
_entity_poly.pdbx_strand_id
1 'polypeptide(L)'
;MEEWRAGMLKKYIICILFWLSLIITIPAFALFKIPDTDFGVNFSEAVTYDTKSLLMKFNYKTNDLKMGPYTGTWKNRKASSKFLMFGKRKTSTEITLVHEAYGTWFMFCSGILKEFEIYGFSFDRQNEIDYQCLMRNGEKEAVLIVLPFQKPKFSMGPPVENRQVKITLPDGREIKAVSLHKTVGHKRSHPKPVGYKIVNEGKAIGGIGRLEKKNVILIGDEIADTDDAHLAFMSGLGLWFFQHNDRKSPLD
;
A
#
# COMPACT_ATOMS: atom_id res chain seq x y z
N MET A 1 -54.71 -1.83 -42.53
CA MET A 1 -53.31 -2.26 -42.60
C MET A 1 -52.31 -1.16 -42.22
N GLU A 2 -52.60 0.09 -42.45
CA GLU A 2 -51.68 1.20 -42.09
C GLU A 2 -51.59 1.52 -40.59
N GLU A 3 -52.67 1.43 -39.85
CA GLU A 3 -52.65 1.67 -38.38
C GLU A 3 -51.81 0.65 -37.63
N TRP A 4 -51.74 -0.58 -38.09
CA TRP A 4 -50.93 -1.63 -37.46
C TRP A 4 -49.43 -1.37 -37.64
N ARG A 5 -49.00 -0.83 -38.75
CA ARG A 5 -47.62 -0.44 -39.03
C ARG A 5 -47.18 0.77 -38.18
N ALA A 6 -48.07 1.74 -37.99
CA ALA A 6 -47.77 2.89 -37.16
C ALA A 6 -47.59 2.54 -35.66
N GLY A 7 -48.36 1.59 -35.17
CA GLY A 7 -48.25 1.10 -33.78
C GLY A 7 -46.93 0.33 -33.50
N MET A 8 -46.47 -0.49 -34.46
CA MET A 8 -45.19 -1.17 -34.34
C MET A 8 -44.01 -0.21 -34.41
N LEU A 9 -44.04 0.75 -35.32
CA LEU A 9 -42.95 1.74 -35.44
C LEU A 9 -42.75 2.56 -34.17
N LYS A 10 -43.87 2.97 -33.52
CA LYS A 10 -43.81 3.68 -32.22
C LYS A 10 -43.15 2.83 -31.13
N LYS A 11 -43.45 1.53 -31.06
CA LYS A 11 -42.84 0.64 -30.04
C LYS A 11 -41.33 0.46 -30.30
N TYR A 12 -40.90 0.35 -31.51
CA TYR A 12 -39.46 0.27 -31.86
C TYR A 12 -38.70 1.57 -31.53
N ILE A 13 -39.29 2.72 -31.83
CA ILE A 13 -38.68 4.01 -31.52
C ILE A 13 -38.53 4.19 -29.99
N ILE A 14 -39.51 3.79 -29.21
CA ILE A 14 -39.46 3.87 -27.74
C ILE A 14 -38.37 2.92 -27.19
N CYS A 15 -38.26 1.69 -27.71
CA CYS A 15 -37.19 0.76 -27.33
C CYS A 15 -35.81 1.31 -27.69
N ILE A 16 -35.63 1.87 -28.87
CA ILE A 16 -34.35 2.44 -29.30
C ILE A 16 -33.96 3.65 -28.43
N LEU A 17 -34.92 4.53 -28.10
CA LEU A 17 -34.68 5.67 -27.19
C LEU A 17 -34.35 5.21 -25.76
N PHE A 18 -34.99 4.13 -25.30
CA PHE A 18 -34.69 3.56 -24.00
C PHE A 18 -33.28 2.95 -23.96
N TRP A 19 -32.86 2.25 -25.00
CA TRP A 19 -31.51 1.70 -25.13
C TRP A 19 -30.44 2.80 -25.30
N LEU A 20 -30.74 3.86 -26.05
CA LEU A 20 -29.86 5.02 -26.17
C LEU A 20 -29.71 5.78 -24.82
N SER A 21 -30.77 5.90 -24.03
CA SER A 21 -30.68 6.51 -22.70
C SER A 21 -29.87 5.67 -21.72
N LEU A 22 -29.88 4.34 -21.83
CA LEU A 22 -29.03 3.45 -21.03
C LEU A 22 -27.54 3.56 -21.40
N ILE A 23 -27.22 3.85 -22.67
CA ILE A 23 -25.82 4.02 -23.12
C ILE A 23 -25.27 5.39 -22.68
N ILE A 24 -26.12 6.41 -22.57
CA ILE A 24 -25.71 7.77 -22.13
C ILE A 24 -25.56 7.84 -20.61
N THR A 25 -26.16 6.93 -19.86
CA THR A 25 -26.01 6.83 -18.39
C THR A 25 -24.93 5.84 -17.97
N ILE A 26 -23.96 5.48 -18.82
CA ILE A 26 -22.69 5.05 -18.28
C ILE A 26 -22.20 6.28 -17.52
N PRO A 27 -22.28 6.31 -16.17
CA PRO A 27 -21.61 7.35 -15.45
C PRO A 27 -20.19 7.23 -16.00
N ALA A 28 -19.68 8.32 -16.56
CA ALA A 28 -18.25 8.48 -16.59
C ALA A 28 -17.88 8.13 -15.17
N PHE A 29 -17.37 6.92 -14.93
CA PHE A 29 -16.53 6.64 -13.81
C PHE A 29 -15.43 7.66 -14.01
N ALA A 30 -15.76 8.88 -13.56
CA ALA A 30 -14.81 9.96 -13.44
C ALA A 30 -13.67 9.22 -12.79
N LEU A 31 -12.57 9.11 -13.49
CA LEU A 31 -11.33 8.55 -13.01
C LEU A 31 -11.15 9.21 -11.66
N PHE A 32 -11.63 8.53 -10.59
CA PHE A 32 -11.58 9.04 -9.25
C PHE A 32 -10.09 9.16 -8.99
N LYS A 33 -9.59 10.37 -9.23
CA LYS A 33 -8.22 10.73 -8.93
C LYS A 33 -8.05 10.44 -7.46
N ILE A 34 -7.38 9.33 -7.14
CA ILE A 34 -7.01 9.06 -5.76
C ILE A 34 -6.15 10.25 -5.33
N PRO A 35 -6.58 11.03 -4.35
CA PRO A 35 -5.87 12.22 -3.94
C PRO A 35 -4.53 11.86 -3.28
N ASP A 36 -3.63 12.82 -3.24
CA ASP A 36 -2.33 12.67 -2.63
C ASP A 36 -2.44 12.48 -1.11
N THR A 37 -1.48 11.79 -0.52
CA THR A 37 -1.41 11.54 0.93
C THR A 37 -1.06 12.84 1.66
N ASP A 38 -1.82 13.16 2.71
CA ASP A 38 -1.49 14.26 3.62
C ASP A 38 -0.50 13.77 4.67
N PHE A 39 0.77 14.11 4.49
CA PHE A 39 1.84 13.74 5.42
C PHE A 39 1.85 14.58 6.70
N GLY A 40 1.08 15.68 6.75
CA GLY A 40 1.06 16.61 7.88
C GLY A 40 2.37 17.36 8.10
N VAL A 41 3.29 17.29 7.14
CA VAL A 41 4.59 17.98 7.10
C VAL A 41 4.88 18.35 5.65
N ASN A 42 5.67 19.39 5.45
CA ASN A 42 6.10 19.80 4.11
C ASN A 42 7.36 19.02 3.74
N PHE A 43 7.25 18.16 2.74
CA PHE A 43 8.37 17.45 2.13
C PHE A 43 8.80 18.10 0.81
N SER A 44 8.68 19.43 0.67
CA SER A 44 8.99 20.14 -0.59
C SER A 44 10.41 19.91 -1.09
N GLU A 45 11.35 19.66 -0.20
CA GLU A 45 12.76 19.40 -0.47
C GLU A 45 13.16 17.94 -0.31
N ALA A 46 12.17 17.04 -0.09
CA ALA A 46 12.44 15.62 0.09
C ALA A 46 12.88 14.94 -1.21
N VAL A 47 13.83 14.03 -1.10
CA VAL A 47 14.18 13.12 -2.19
C VAL A 47 13.02 12.15 -2.40
N THR A 48 12.51 12.10 -3.63
CA THR A 48 11.32 11.31 -3.99
C THR A 48 11.70 10.13 -4.87
N TYR A 49 11.34 8.94 -4.45
CA TYR A 49 11.55 7.70 -5.20
C TYR A 49 10.21 7.16 -5.71
N ASP A 50 10.03 7.14 -7.04
CA ASP A 50 8.83 6.57 -7.69
C ASP A 50 8.85 5.05 -7.58
N THR A 51 7.75 4.48 -7.06
CA THR A 51 7.61 3.03 -6.88
C THR A 51 7.11 2.30 -8.14
N LYS A 52 7.12 2.95 -9.29
CA LYS A 52 6.62 2.38 -10.56
C LYS A 52 7.32 1.06 -10.93
N SER A 53 8.61 0.92 -10.63
CA SER A 53 9.37 -0.32 -10.86
C SER A 53 8.90 -1.48 -9.96
N LEU A 54 8.15 -1.17 -8.90
CA LEU A 54 7.57 -2.14 -7.97
C LEU A 54 6.14 -2.53 -8.33
N LEU A 55 5.60 -2.07 -9.47
CA LEU A 55 4.27 -2.47 -9.93
C LEU A 55 4.22 -3.98 -10.01
N MET A 56 3.43 -4.56 -9.13
CA MET A 56 3.39 -5.99 -8.85
C MET A 56 3.00 -6.79 -10.09
N LYS A 57 3.99 -7.35 -10.72
CA LYS A 57 3.80 -8.54 -11.51
C LYS A 57 3.75 -9.70 -10.51
N PHE A 58 2.56 -10.17 -10.16
CA PHE A 58 2.35 -11.34 -9.30
C PHE A 58 2.87 -12.59 -10.01
N ASN A 59 4.18 -12.74 -10.01
CA ASN A 59 4.84 -13.91 -10.53
C ASN A 59 5.92 -14.29 -9.53
N TYR A 60 6.06 -15.57 -9.24
CA TYR A 60 7.18 -16.16 -8.50
C TYR A 60 8.55 -15.84 -9.15
N LYS A 61 8.58 -14.95 -10.15
CA LYS A 61 9.79 -14.53 -10.87
C LYS A 61 10.47 -13.40 -10.12
N THR A 62 11.78 -13.40 -10.21
CA THR A 62 12.60 -12.25 -9.80
C THR A 62 12.35 -11.10 -10.76
N ASN A 63 12.17 -9.91 -10.21
CA ASN A 63 11.93 -8.69 -10.96
C ASN A 63 13.06 -7.70 -10.67
N ASP A 64 13.40 -6.89 -11.66
CA ASP A 64 14.38 -5.83 -11.49
C ASP A 64 13.79 -4.67 -10.68
N LEU A 65 14.64 -4.07 -9.84
CA LEU A 65 14.35 -2.89 -9.05
C LEU A 65 15.27 -1.76 -9.51
N LYS A 66 14.67 -0.61 -9.82
CA LYS A 66 15.42 0.63 -10.10
C LYS A 66 14.65 1.82 -9.53
N MET A 67 15.24 2.47 -8.52
CA MET A 67 14.62 3.60 -7.82
C MET A 67 15.71 4.63 -7.46
N GLY A 68 15.85 5.64 -8.30
CA GLY A 68 16.95 6.61 -8.16
C GLY A 68 18.33 5.93 -8.20
N PRO A 69 19.19 6.13 -7.19
CA PRO A 69 20.51 5.51 -7.10
C PRO A 69 20.46 4.02 -6.68
N TYR A 70 19.28 3.53 -6.29
CA TYR A 70 19.10 2.14 -5.89
C TYR A 70 18.80 1.26 -7.08
N THR A 71 19.54 0.16 -7.20
CA THR A 71 19.30 -0.92 -8.16
C THR A 71 19.23 -2.25 -7.44
N GLY A 72 18.69 -3.26 -8.10
CA GLY A 72 18.66 -4.59 -7.49
C GLY A 72 17.54 -5.46 -8.04
N THR A 73 17.08 -6.38 -7.22
CA THR A 73 16.03 -7.32 -7.59
C THR A 73 15.06 -7.54 -6.44
N TRP A 74 13.84 -7.92 -6.77
CA TRP A 74 12.86 -8.32 -5.77
C TRP A 74 12.02 -9.50 -6.24
N LYS A 75 11.53 -10.26 -5.26
CA LYS A 75 10.67 -11.41 -5.48
C LYS A 75 9.61 -11.44 -4.39
N ASN A 76 8.35 -11.56 -4.79
CA ASN A 76 7.23 -11.65 -3.86
C ASN A 76 6.53 -12.98 -4.03
N ARG A 77 6.25 -13.65 -2.92
CA ARG A 77 5.53 -14.92 -2.88
C ARG A 77 4.29 -14.77 -2.01
N LYS A 78 3.16 -15.26 -2.50
CA LYS A 78 1.93 -15.36 -1.74
C LYS A 78 1.47 -16.81 -1.72
N ALA A 79 1.14 -17.31 -0.55
CA ALA A 79 0.53 -18.61 -0.36
C ALA A 79 -0.73 -18.44 0.49
N SER A 80 -1.84 -19.01 0.05
CA SER A 80 -3.09 -19.04 0.81
C SER A 80 -3.46 -20.48 1.12
N SER A 81 -3.91 -20.72 2.34
CA SER A 81 -4.51 -21.98 2.74
C SER A 81 -5.86 -21.69 3.36
N LYS A 82 -6.90 -22.41 2.93
CA LYS A 82 -8.24 -22.33 3.50
C LYS A 82 -8.63 -23.69 4.08
N PHE A 83 -9.18 -23.68 5.27
CA PHE A 83 -9.81 -24.85 5.89
C PHE A 83 -11.16 -24.44 6.46
N LEU A 84 -12.23 -24.92 5.86
CA LEU A 84 -13.61 -24.52 6.18
C LEU A 84 -13.80 -22.99 6.07
N MET A 85 -14.11 -22.34 7.19
CA MET A 85 -14.31 -20.88 7.29
C MET A 85 -13.05 -20.10 7.64
N PHE A 86 -11.92 -20.80 7.87
CA PHE A 86 -10.68 -20.17 8.30
C PHE A 86 -9.66 -20.15 7.15
N GLY A 87 -9.16 -18.99 6.85
CA GLY A 87 -8.10 -18.78 5.88
C GLY A 87 -6.83 -18.25 6.53
N LYS A 88 -5.70 -18.63 5.97
CA LYS A 88 -4.39 -18.08 6.33
C LYS A 88 -3.66 -17.72 5.05
N ARG A 89 -3.31 -16.46 4.91
CA ARG A 89 -2.50 -15.97 3.81
C ARG A 89 -1.10 -15.67 4.35
N LYS A 90 -0.11 -16.28 3.74
CA LYS A 90 1.30 -15.99 3.99
C LYS A 90 1.86 -15.19 2.84
N THR A 91 2.63 -14.17 3.14
CA THR A 91 3.37 -13.40 2.16
C THR A 91 4.84 -13.41 2.53
N SER A 92 5.73 -13.48 1.55
CA SER A 92 7.15 -13.25 1.74
C SER A 92 7.70 -12.45 0.59
N THR A 93 8.56 -11.49 0.89
CA THR A 93 9.23 -10.65 -0.09
C THR A 93 10.72 -10.70 0.17
N GLU A 94 11.47 -11.05 -0.85
CA GLU A 94 12.94 -11.08 -0.85
C GLU A 94 13.39 -9.91 -1.75
N ILE A 95 14.30 -9.07 -1.26
CA ILE A 95 14.81 -7.91 -1.99
C ILE A 95 16.33 -7.90 -1.82
N THR A 96 17.02 -7.76 -2.94
CA THR A 96 18.43 -7.40 -2.96
C THR A 96 18.53 -5.99 -3.47
N LEU A 97 19.13 -5.11 -2.69
CA LEU A 97 19.25 -3.69 -2.98
C LEU A 97 20.73 -3.32 -3.04
N VAL A 98 21.14 -2.64 -4.10
CA VAL A 98 22.51 -2.19 -4.32
C VAL A 98 22.50 -0.67 -4.41
N HIS A 99 23.38 -0.03 -3.65
CA HIS A 99 23.64 1.40 -3.69
C HIS A 99 25.16 1.63 -3.67
N GLU A 100 25.65 2.58 -4.45
CA GLU A 100 27.10 2.80 -4.59
C GLU A 100 27.77 3.13 -3.25
N ALA A 101 27.17 4.02 -2.45
CA ALA A 101 27.71 4.42 -1.15
C ALA A 101 27.43 3.43 -0.01
N TYR A 102 26.29 2.73 -0.05
CA TYR A 102 25.83 1.89 1.08
C TYR A 102 26.02 0.40 0.84
N GLY A 103 26.55 0.01 -0.32
CA GLY A 103 26.81 -1.37 -0.68
C GLY A 103 25.55 -2.18 -0.97
N THR A 104 25.63 -3.49 -0.76
CA THR A 104 24.54 -4.43 -1.04
C THR A 104 23.81 -4.80 0.23
N TRP A 105 22.51 -4.58 0.24
CA TRP A 105 21.62 -4.97 1.33
C TRP A 105 20.63 -6.05 0.88
N PHE A 106 20.38 -6.97 1.78
CA PHE A 106 19.37 -8.00 1.63
C PHE A 106 18.22 -7.71 2.57
N MET A 107 16.99 -7.68 2.06
CA MET A 107 15.80 -7.54 2.88
C MET A 107 14.88 -8.73 2.66
N PHE A 108 14.47 -9.34 3.76
CA PHE A 108 13.48 -10.41 3.78
C PHE A 108 12.31 -9.97 4.63
N CYS A 109 11.15 -9.82 4.00
CA CYS A 109 9.90 -9.50 4.69
C CYS A 109 8.99 -10.71 4.69
N SER A 110 8.34 -10.97 5.82
CA SER A 110 7.33 -12.02 5.95
C SER A 110 6.11 -11.51 6.66
N GLY A 111 4.94 -11.99 6.23
CA GLY A 111 3.68 -11.61 6.84
C GLY A 111 2.68 -12.76 6.86
N ILE A 112 1.86 -12.80 7.90
CA ILE A 112 0.77 -13.74 8.06
C ILE A 112 -0.50 -12.94 8.30
N LEU A 113 -1.49 -13.11 7.42
CA LEU A 113 -2.83 -12.58 7.57
C LEU A 113 -3.79 -13.74 7.84
N LYS A 114 -4.55 -13.67 8.91
CA LYS A 114 -5.61 -14.61 9.20
C LYS A 114 -6.94 -14.07 8.68
N GLU A 115 -7.68 -14.88 7.94
CA GLU A 115 -8.96 -14.57 7.34
C GLU A 115 -10.05 -15.44 7.96
N PHE A 116 -11.25 -14.90 8.08
CA PHE A 116 -12.44 -15.63 8.47
C PHE A 116 -13.53 -15.40 7.42
N GLU A 117 -14.12 -16.46 6.90
CA GLU A 117 -15.12 -16.39 5.85
C GLU A 117 -16.46 -16.95 6.33
N ILE A 118 -17.55 -16.17 6.18
CA ILE A 118 -18.92 -16.60 6.42
C ILE A 118 -19.73 -16.34 5.16
N TYR A 119 -20.41 -17.36 4.63
CA TYR A 119 -21.30 -17.27 3.47
C TYR A 119 -20.69 -16.52 2.26
N GLY A 120 -19.41 -16.77 1.95
CA GLY A 120 -18.72 -16.13 0.84
C GLY A 120 -18.19 -14.71 1.14
N PHE A 121 -18.51 -14.14 2.31
CA PHE A 121 -17.91 -12.88 2.77
C PHE A 121 -16.65 -13.18 3.57
N SER A 122 -15.54 -12.67 3.10
CA SER A 122 -14.25 -12.82 3.76
C SER A 122 -14.00 -11.63 4.68
N PHE A 123 -13.77 -11.90 5.95
CA PHE A 123 -13.44 -10.94 6.98
C PHE A 123 -11.96 -11.09 7.35
N ASP A 124 -11.17 -10.07 7.04
CA ASP A 124 -9.77 -10.04 7.45
C ASP A 124 -9.71 -9.79 8.96
N ARG A 125 -9.01 -10.65 9.69
CA ARG A 125 -8.65 -10.39 11.08
C ARG A 125 -7.46 -9.43 11.13
N GLN A 126 -7.71 -8.17 10.78
CA GLN A 126 -6.69 -7.13 10.67
C GLN A 126 -5.87 -6.90 11.95
N ASN A 127 -6.40 -7.34 13.10
CA ASN A 127 -5.69 -7.25 14.38
C ASN A 127 -4.59 -8.31 14.54
N GLU A 128 -4.57 -9.33 13.69
CA GLU A 128 -3.66 -10.47 13.78
C GLU A 128 -2.67 -10.51 12.61
N ILE A 129 -2.40 -9.34 12.00
CA ILE A 129 -1.32 -9.25 11.00
C ILE A 129 0.00 -9.27 11.75
N ASP A 130 0.77 -10.30 11.47
CA ASP A 130 2.17 -10.42 11.88
C ASP A 130 3.02 -10.15 10.64
N TYR A 131 3.70 -9.00 10.60
CA TYR A 131 4.55 -8.61 9.49
C TYR A 131 5.84 -8.02 9.99
N GLN A 132 6.94 -8.57 9.50
CA GLN A 132 8.28 -8.14 9.84
C GLN A 132 9.21 -8.18 8.62
N CYS A 133 10.19 -7.29 8.61
CA CYS A 133 11.29 -7.31 7.66
C CYS A 133 12.62 -7.36 8.40
N LEU A 134 13.50 -8.25 7.96
CA LEU A 134 14.89 -8.31 8.35
C LEU A 134 15.73 -7.72 7.22
N MET A 135 16.59 -6.76 7.54
CA MET A 135 17.46 -6.05 6.59
C MET A 135 18.91 -6.29 7.01
N ARG A 136 19.75 -6.74 6.10
CA ARG A 136 21.15 -7.11 6.40
C ARG A 136 22.15 -6.60 5.37
N ASN A 137 23.29 -6.15 5.86
CA ASN A 137 24.49 -5.89 5.06
C ASN A 137 25.71 -6.31 5.88
N GLY A 138 26.25 -7.50 5.58
CA GLY A 138 27.28 -8.11 6.40
C GLY A 138 26.82 -8.33 7.83
N GLU A 139 27.51 -7.70 8.79
CA GLU A 139 27.18 -7.77 10.23
C GLU A 139 26.10 -6.75 10.66
N LYS A 140 25.81 -5.75 9.81
CA LYS A 140 24.78 -4.76 10.08
C LYS A 140 23.41 -5.40 9.90
N GLU A 141 22.56 -5.29 10.90
CA GLU A 141 21.19 -5.81 10.88
C GLU A 141 20.20 -4.75 11.37
N ALA A 142 19.10 -4.56 10.62
CA ALA A 142 17.97 -3.75 11.03
C ALA A 142 16.69 -4.57 10.93
N VAL A 143 15.73 -4.29 11.81
CA VAL A 143 14.46 -5.03 11.89
C VAL A 143 13.30 -4.05 11.87
N LEU A 144 12.32 -4.29 10.99
CA LEU A 144 11.05 -3.59 10.93
C LEU A 144 9.93 -4.52 11.39
N ILE A 145 9.10 -4.08 12.32
CA ILE A 145 7.94 -4.83 12.81
C ILE A 145 6.71 -3.95 12.74
N VAL A 146 5.68 -4.41 12.03
CA VAL A 146 4.36 -3.78 12.03
C VAL A 146 3.57 -4.29 13.22
N LEU A 147 3.24 -3.41 14.15
CA LEU A 147 2.51 -3.78 15.35
C LEU A 147 1.02 -4.05 15.04
N PRO A 148 0.40 -5.00 15.76
CA PRO A 148 -1.02 -5.28 15.65
C PRO A 148 -1.87 -4.02 15.89
N PHE A 149 -2.92 -3.87 15.11
CA PHE A 149 -3.87 -2.79 15.30
C PHE A 149 -4.74 -3.03 16.53
N GLN A 150 -4.82 -2.04 17.41
CA GLN A 150 -5.73 -2.07 18.56
C GLN A 150 -7.06 -1.44 18.18
N LYS A 151 -8.12 -2.26 18.13
CA LYS A 151 -9.48 -1.73 17.93
C LYS A 151 -9.90 -0.90 19.14
N PRO A 152 -10.41 0.31 18.94
CA PRO A 152 -11.04 1.04 20.04
C PRO A 152 -12.24 0.24 20.55
N LYS A 153 -12.41 0.14 21.85
CA LYS A 153 -13.48 -0.63 22.50
C LYS A 153 -14.89 -0.14 22.14
N PHE A 154 -15.01 1.15 21.81
CA PHE A 154 -16.26 1.78 21.39
C PHE A 154 -15.98 2.71 20.21
N SER A 155 -16.59 2.41 19.05
CA SER A 155 -16.52 3.27 17.87
C SER A 155 -17.89 3.25 17.18
N MET A 156 -18.50 4.40 17.02
CA MET A 156 -19.75 4.59 16.25
C MET A 156 -19.47 4.76 14.76
N GLY A 157 -18.65 3.89 14.18
CA GLY A 157 -18.28 3.95 12.76
C GLY A 157 -17.21 2.92 12.42
N PRO A 158 -16.84 2.78 11.15
CA PRO A 158 -15.74 1.92 10.78
C PRO A 158 -14.47 2.41 11.50
N PRO A 159 -13.80 1.53 12.27
CA PRO A 159 -12.62 1.93 13.03
C PRO A 159 -11.49 2.35 12.08
N VAL A 160 -10.82 3.45 12.42
CA VAL A 160 -9.60 3.87 11.72
C VAL A 160 -8.45 2.97 12.17
N GLU A 161 -7.80 2.29 11.24
CA GLU A 161 -6.70 1.37 11.52
C GLU A 161 -5.38 2.10 11.81
N ASN A 162 -5.27 2.69 12.99
CA ASN A 162 -4.02 3.30 13.40
C ASN A 162 -2.96 2.23 13.65
N ARG A 163 -1.98 2.14 12.76
CA ARG A 163 -0.87 1.21 12.86
C ARG A 163 0.41 1.93 13.25
N GLN A 164 1.15 1.30 14.12
CA GLN A 164 2.50 1.70 14.48
C GLN A 164 3.49 0.66 13.97
N VAL A 165 4.65 1.15 13.58
CA VAL A 165 5.75 0.33 13.10
C VAL A 165 6.97 0.68 13.92
N LYS A 166 7.66 -0.34 14.42
CA LYS A 166 8.93 -0.22 15.11
C LYS A 166 10.04 -0.60 14.15
N ILE A 167 11.07 0.20 14.07
CA ILE A 167 12.25 -0.06 13.25
C ILE A 167 13.46 0.04 14.17
N THR A 168 14.13 -1.10 14.38
CA THR A 168 15.36 -1.17 15.16
C THR A 168 16.56 -1.09 14.22
N LEU A 169 17.42 -0.12 14.42
CA LEU A 169 18.62 0.13 13.61
C LEU A 169 19.80 -0.77 14.05
N PRO A 170 20.86 -0.89 13.23
CA PRO A 170 22.03 -1.73 13.56
C PRO A 170 22.76 -1.30 14.85
N ASP A 171 22.68 -0.03 15.21
CA ASP A 171 23.24 0.54 16.45
C ASP A 171 22.33 0.41 17.68
N GLY A 172 21.18 -0.23 17.53
CA GLY A 172 20.19 -0.42 18.58
C GLY A 172 19.20 0.75 18.74
N ARG A 173 19.38 1.89 18.05
CA ARG A 173 18.39 2.97 18.05
C ARG A 173 17.06 2.51 17.45
N GLU A 174 15.99 3.14 17.87
CA GLU A 174 14.65 2.85 17.39
C GLU A 174 14.04 4.07 16.69
N ILE A 175 13.63 3.90 15.45
CA ILE A 175 12.75 4.83 14.76
C ILE A 175 11.36 4.22 14.62
N LYS A 176 10.36 5.05 14.36
CA LYS A 176 8.96 4.64 14.30
C LYS A 176 8.36 5.04 12.96
N ALA A 177 7.40 4.26 12.49
CA ALA A 177 6.51 4.74 11.45
C ALA A 177 5.08 4.70 11.96
N VAL A 178 4.28 5.70 11.57
CA VAL A 178 2.87 5.83 11.93
C VAL A 178 2.02 5.90 10.67
N SER A 179 0.87 5.24 10.72
CA SER A 179 -0.06 5.24 9.60
C SER A 179 -0.69 6.61 9.37
N LEU A 180 -0.88 6.97 8.12
CA LEU A 180 -1.55 8.18 7.66
C LEU A 180 -2.92 7.82 7.10
N HIS A 181 -3.93 8.62 7.44
CA HIS A 181 -5.33 8.36 7.10
C HIS A 181 -6.00 9.53 6.39
N LYS A 182 -5.25 10.60 6.12
CA LYS A 182 -5.76 11.78 5.42
C LYS A 182 -5.15 11.91 4.04
N THR A 183 -5.92 12.48 3.15
CA THR A 183 -5.48 12.87 1.81
C THR A 183 -5.71 14.36 1.62
N VAL A 184 -4.86 14.99 0.81
CA VAL A 184 -4.91 16.44 0.54
C VAL A 184 -6.28 16.83 0.00
N GLY A 185 -6.87 17.87 0.59
CA GLY A 185 -8.19 18.40 0.22
C GLY A 185 -9.39 17.62 0.78
N HIS A 186 -9.18 16.53 1.51
CA HIS A 186 -10.27 15.76 2.12
C HIS A 186 -10.32 15.92 3.64
N LYS A 187 -11.51 16.27 4.16
CA LYS A 187 -11.74 16.44 5.61
C LYS A 187 -11.87 15.12 6.37
N ARG A 188 -12.32 14.06 5.69
CA ARG A 188 -12.58 12.75 6.32
C ARG A 188 -11.34 11.87 6.28
N SER A 189 -11.06 11.19 7.37
CA SER A 189 -10.01 10.17 7.43
C SER A 189 -10.46 8.88 6.74
N HIS A 190 -9.53 8.24 6.05
CA HIS A 190 -9.74 6.90 5.50
C HIS A 190 -9.67 5.85 6.62
N PRO A 191 -10.52 4.81 6.62
CA PRO A 191 -10.44 3.75 7.62
C PRO A 191 -9.14 2.95 7.53
N LYS A 192 -8.63 2.70 6.31
CA LYS A 192 -7.32 2.07 6.08
C LYS A 192 -6.22 3.09 5.86
N PRO A 193 -4.97 2.77 6.20
CA PRO A 193 -3.84 3.65 5.92
C PRO A 193 -3.72 4.00 4.43
N VAL A 194 -3.51 5.26 4.12
CA VAL A 194 -3.19 5.76 2.78
C VAL A 194 -1.69 5.96 2.59
N GLY A 195 -0.93 5.86 3.68
CA GLY A 195 0.52 5.95 3.71
C GLY A 195 1.07 5.79 5.11
N TYR A 196 2.37 6.00 5.26
CA TYR A 196 3.07 5.98 6.55
C TYR A 196 4.07 7.13 6.60
N LYS A 197 4.24 7.71 7.78
CA LYS A 197 5.25 8.71 8.08
C LYS A 197 6.31 8.08 8.99
N ILE A 198 7.57 8.15 8.60
CA ILE A 198 8.71 7.65 9.37
C ILE A 198 9.22 8.79 10.24
N VAL A 199 9.38 8.52 11.52
CA VAL A 199 9.67 9.52 12.55
C VAL A 199 10.85 9.06 13.40
N ASN A 200 11.84 9.91 13.54
CA ASN A 200 12.96 9.77 14.47
C ASN A 200 12.92 10.91 15.48
N GLU A 201 12.90 10.60 16.79
CA GLU A 201 12.88 11.59 17.88
C GLU A 201 11.81 12.69 17.71
N GLY A 202 10.63 12.30 17.22
CA GLY A 202 9.51 13.22 16.98
C GLY A 202 9.58 13.98 15.63
N LYS A 203 10.68 13.94 14.90
CA LYS A 203 10.87 14.58 13.61
C LYS A 203 10.56 13.62 12.48
N ALA A 204 9.82 14.07 11.47
CA ALA A 204 9.55 13.28 10.28
C ALA A 204 10.81 13.24 9.40
N ILE A 205 11.34 12.03 9.19
CA ILE A 205 12.54 11.80 8.38
C ILE A 205 12.24 11.17 7.02
N GLY A 206 10.99 10.75 6.80
CA GLY A 206 10.57 10.15 5.54
C GLY A 206 9.15 9.64 5.59
N GLY A 207 8.75 8.93 4.54
CA GLY A 207 7.43 8.31 4.47
C GLY A 207 7.16 7.58 3.18
N ILE A 208 6.03 6.90 3.15
CA ILE A 208 5.48 6.31 1.94
C ILE A 208 4.04 6.80 1.76
N GLY A 209 3.64 6.97 0.54
CA GLY A 209 2.27 7.41 0.24
C GLY A 209 2.11 7.75 -1.23
N ARG A 210 1.22 8.70 -1.49
CA ARG A 210 0.94 9.18 -2.82
C ARG A 210 1.25 10.67 -2.92
N LEU A 211 2.03 11.05 -3.91
CA LEU A 211 2.37 12.43 -4.24
C LEU A 211 2.26 12.59 -5.75
N GLU A 212 1.68 13.70 -6.23
CA GLU A 212 1.49 13.98 -7.66
C GLU A 212 0.89 12.79 -8.44
N LYS A 213 -0.06 12.07 -7.82
CA LYS A 213 -0.73 10.86 -8.35
C LYS A 213 0.19 9.63 -8.50
N LYS A 214 1.42 9.68 -8.02
CA LYS A 214 2.35 8.55 -8.01
C LYS A 214 2.48 7.98 -6.60
N ASN A 215 2.68 6.68 -6.48
CA ASN A 215 3.10 6.10 -5.23
C ASN A 215 4.60 6.35 -5.07
N VAL A 216 5.00 6.87 -3.91
CA VAL A 216 6.38 7.31 -3.68
C VAL A 216 6.88 6.88 -2.31
N ILE A 217 8.20 6.75 -2.22
CA ILE A 217 8.94 6.77 -0.95
C ILE A 217 9.62 8.13 -0.88
N LEU A 218 9.43 8.82 0.23
CA LEU A 218 9.99 10.14 0.50
C LEU A 218 11.07 10.01 1.57
N ILE A 219 12.19 10.70 1.38
CA ILE A 219 13.26 10.84 2.36
C ILE A 219 13.49 12.32 2.57
N GLY A 220 13.46 12.77 3.82
CA GLY A 220 13.71 14.17 4.16
C GLY A 220 15.12 14.58 3.75
N ASP A 221 15.27 15.78 3.18
CA ASP A 221 16.52 16.30 2.65
C ASP A 221 17.61 16.37 3.74
N GLU A 222 17.22 16.71 4.96
CA GLU A 222 18.13 16.82 6.11
C GLU A 222 18.92 15.56 6.44
N ILE A 223 18.45 14.39 5.98
CA ILE A 223 19.11 13.10 6.21
C ILE A 223 19.54 12.43 4.88
N ALA A 224 19.35 13.10 3.74
CA ALA A 224 19.46 12.48 2.41
C ALA A 224 20.77 11.71 2.16
N ASP A 225 21.88 12.18 2.71
CA ASP A 225 23.20 11.61 2.55
C ASP A 225 23.70 10.82 3.78
N THR A 226 22.79 10.35 4.61
CA THR A 226 23.15 9.61 5.84
C THR A 226 22.76 8.13 5.78
N ASP A 227 23.37 7.30 6.63
CA ASP A 227 22.93 5.91 6.86
C ASP A 227 21.45 5.82 7.27
N ASP A 228 20.96 6.83 8.00
CA ASP A 228 19.55 6.91 8.41
C ASP A 228 18.62 7.11 7.20
N ALA A 229 19.05 7.85 6.15
CA ALA A 229 18.29 7.97 4.91
C ALA A 229 18.13 6.63 4.21
N HIS A 230 19.23 5.88 4.10
CA HIS A 230 19.20 4.56 3.50
C HIS A 230 18.26 3.60 4.26
N LEU A 231 18.35 3.57 5.59
CA LEU A 231 17.48 2.73 6.42
C LEU A 231 16.02 3.21 6.40
N ALA A 232 15.76 4.51 6.31
CA ALA A 232 14.42 5.06 6.11
C ALA A 232 13.85 4.65 4.74
N PHE A 233 14.68 4.69 3.68
CA PHE A 233 14.29 4.21 2.36
C PHE A 233 13.95 2.72 2.36
N MET A 234 14.79 1.88 2.93
CA MET A 234 14.53 0.45 3.05
C MET A 234 13.28 0.16 3.88
N SER A 235 13.08 0.89 4.97
CA SER A 235 11.87 0.80 5.80
C SER A 235 10.62 1.20 5.01
N GLY A 236 10.70 2.26 4.23
CA GLY A 236 9.66 2.69 3.30
C GLY A 236 9.34 1.59 2.28
N LEU A 237 10.35 0.94 1.74
CA LEU A 237 10.19 -0.17 0.80
C LEU A 237 9.49 -1.37 1.47
N GLY A 238 9.87 -1.75 2.68
CA GLY A 238 9.21 -2.81 3.46
C GLY A 238 7.74 -2.48 3.74
N LEU A 239 7.44 -1.24 4.11
CA LEU A 239 6.07 -0.76 4.33
C LEU A 239 5.25 -0.70 3.05
N TRP A 240 5.88 -0.38 1.92
CA TRP A 240 5.21 -0.42 0.62
C TRP A 240 4.74 -1.85 0.30
N PHE A 241 5.59 -2.85 0.47
CA PHE A 241 5.20 -4.25 0.28
C PHE A 241 4.16 -4.70 1.29
N PHE A 242 4.25 -4.28 2.54
CA PHE A 242 3.22 -4.53 3.55
C PHE A 242 1.87 -4.01 3.08
N GLN A 243 1.78 -2.74 2.70
CA GLN A 243 0.54 -2.08 2.29
C GLN A 243 -0.09 -2.75 1.05
N HIS A 244 0.73 -3.22 0.11
CA HIS A 244 0.26 -3.90 -1.09
C HIS A 244 -0.13 -5.37 -0.84
N ASN A 245 0.49 -6.01 0.12
CA ASN A 245 0.15 -7.38 0.50
C ASN A 245 -1.11 -7.45 1.36
N ASP A 246 -1.38 -6.40 2.17
CA ASP A 246 -2.57 -6.27 3.01
C ASP A 246 -3.84 -5.88 2.23
N ARG A 247 -3.69 -5.24 1.08
CA ARG A 247 -4.83 -4.90 0.22
C ARG A 247 -5.33 -6.14 -0.49
N LYS A 248 -6.64 -6.41 -0.38
CA LYS A 248 -7.31 -7.28 -1.35
C LYS A 248 -7.18 -6.60 -2.71
N SER A 249 -6.76 -7.34 -3.71
CA SER A 249 -6.89 -6.86 -5.08
C SER A 249 -8.36 -6.55 -5.33
N PRO A 250 -8.72 -5.39 -5.92
CA PRO A 250 -10.10 -5.15 -6.34
C PRO A 250 -10.58 -6.13 -7.43
N LEU A 251 -9.71 -7.04 -7.86
CA LEU A 251 -9.97 -8.08 -8.87
C LEU A 251 -10.02 -9.51 -8.27
N ASP A 252 -9.88 -9.65 -6.93
CA ASP A 252 -10.03 -10.94 -6.22
C ASP A 252 -11.45 -11.12 -5.68
#